data_260eb7536579b2a477066513eddaff3e
#
_entry.id   260eb7536579b2a477066513eddaff3e
#
_cell.length_a   1.000
_cell.length_b   1.000
_cell.length_c   1.000
_cell.angle_alpha   90.00
_cell.angle_beta   90.00
_cell.angle_gamma   90.00
#
_symmetry.space_group_name_H-M   'P 1'
#
loop_
_entity.id
_entity.type
_entity.pdbx_description
1 polymer ?
#
loop_
_entity_poly.entity_id
_entity_poly.type
_entity_poly.pdbx_seq_one_letter_code
_entity_poly.pdbx_strand_id
1 'polypeptide(L)'
;LNELDVERFKADSEGRKEYFKELKIWQAKLTGAENAIKRDSEKGLPTQETEQRVNALYLEEPLAPRGTTFLLEDSTPEGLIKLMDKGHPTSGLFSSEAGIVFGSHGMASDSAMRNMATLNKFWDGDAIRVTRSEVNKNVLLTGRRLTLSLAVQASTVRAFFDGSKGL
;
A
#
# COMPACT_ATOMS: atom_id res chain seq x y z
N LEU A 1 -13.03 -13.37 -15.37
CA LEU A 1 -12.28 -12.57 -14.39
C LEU A 1 -11.41 -13.46 -13.49
N ASN A 2 -11.93 -14.59 -13.03
CA ASN A 2 -11.26 -15.43 -12.04
C ASN A 2 -9.93 -16.06 -12.53
N GLU A 3 -9.83 -16.50 -13.78
CA GLU A 3 -8.62 -17.13 -14.32
C GLU A 3 -7.45 -16.14 -14.47
N LEU A 4 -7.73 -14.96 -15.03
CA LEU A 4 -6.74 -13.90 -15.20
C LEU A 4 -6.25 -13.35 -13.85
N ASP A 5 -7.12 -13.25 -12.85
CA ASP A 5 -6.73 -12.81 -11.51
C ASP A 5 -5.86 -13.86 -10.80
N VAL A 6 -6.17 -15.15 -10.98
CA VAL A 6 -5.35 -16.25 -10.44
C VAL A 6 -3.95 -16.27 -11.07
N GLU A 7 -3.85 -16.10 -12.40
CA GLU A 7 -2.56 -16.05 -13.09
C GLU A 7 -1.73 -14.84 -12.63
N ARG A 8 -2.36 -13.66 -12.53
CA ARG A 8 -1.70 -12.45 -12.02
C ARG A 8 -1.25 -12.59 -10.58
N PHE A 9 -2.08 -13.17 -9.72
CA PHE A 9 -1.72 -13.42 -8.33
C PHE A 9 -0.53 -14.38 -8.20
N LYS A 10 -0.46 -15.41 -9.06
CA LYS A 10 0.70 -16.31 -9.12
C LYS A 10 1.96 -15.57 -9.56
N ALA A 11 1.90 -14.82 -10.67
CA ALA A 11 3.02 -14.03 -11.16
C ALA A 11 3.51 -13.01 -10.12
N ASP A 12 2.60 -12.33 -9.42
CA ASP A 12 2.89 -11.40 -8.34
C ASP A 12 3.55 -12.09 -7.14
N SER A 13 3.13 -13.33 -6.83
CA SER A 13 3.73 -14.15 -5.77
C SER A 13 5.17 -14.56 -6.09
N GLU A 14 5.46 -14.92 -7.34
CA GLU A 14 6.80 -15.29 -7.80
C GLU A 14 7.73 -14.08 -7.81
N GLY A 15 7.29 -12.94 -8.36
CA GLY A 15 8.04 -11.69 -8.37
C GLY A 15 8.37 -11.20 -6.95
N ARG A 16 7.43 -11.36 -6.01
CA ARG A 16 7.70 -11.05 -4.59
C ARG A 16 8.73 -11.98 -3.96
N LYS A 17 8.70 -13.27 -4.26
CA LYS A 17 9.70 -14.22 -3.74
C LYS A 17 11.10 -13.87 -4.22
N GLU A 18 11.25 -13.53 -5.50
CA GLU A 18 12.54 -13.13 -6.05
C GLU A 18 13.04 -11.82 -5.43
N TYR A 19 12.18 -10.81 -5.38
CA TYR A 19 12.48 -9.56 -4.67
C TYR A 19 12.94 -9.78 -3.23
N PHE A 20 12.26 -10.64 -2.46
CA PHE A 20 12.68 -10.91 -1.08
C PHE A 20 14.03 -11.61 -0.98
N LYS A 21 14.41 -12.45 -1.95
CA LYS A 21 15.74 -13.03 -2.00
C LYS A 21 16.79 -11.94 -2.28
N GLU A 22 16.56 -11.13 -3.30
CA GLU A 22 17.45 -10.02 -3.65
C GLU A 22 17.59 -9.03 -2.49
N LEU A 23 16.48 -8.67 -1.85
CA LEU A 23 16.47 -7.77 -0.69
C LEU A 23 17.31 -8.32 0.46
N LYS A 24 17.19 -9.62 0.77
CA LYS A 24 18.01 -10.25 1.82
C LYS A 24 19.50 -10.23 1.50
N ILE A 25 19.86 -10.49 0.25
CA ILE A 25 21.25 -10.45 -0.21
C ILE A 25 21.78 -9.02 -0.11
N TRP A 26 21.02 -8.05 -0.56
CA TRP A 26 21.36 -6.64 -0.48
C TRP A 26 21.53 -6.18 0.98
N GLN A 27 20.59 -6.50 1.86
CA GLN A 27 20.68 -6.20 3.29
C GLN A 27 21.93 -6.80 3.94
N ALA A 28 22.27 -8.05 3.60
CA ALA A 28 23.47 -8.70 4.12
C ALA A 28 24.75 -7.99 3.65
N LYS A 29 24.83 -7.55 2.39
CA LYS A 29 25.94 -6.78 1.86
C LYS A 29 26.05 -5.42 2.54
N LEU A 30 24.94 -4.71 2.71
CA LEU A 30 24.90 -3.41 3.37
C LEU A 30 25.36 -3.51 4.82
N THR A 31 24.80 -4.42 5.59
CA THR A 31 25.19 -4.66 6.98
C THR A 31 26.66 -5.04 7.09
N GLY A 32 27.17 -5.86 6.18
CA GLY A 32 28.59 -6.21 6.13
C GLY A 32 29.50 -5.01 5.90
N ALA A 33 29.13 -4.13 4.98
CA ALA A 33 29.87 -2.91 4.69
C ALA A 33 29.80 -1.90 5.83
N GLU A 34 28.64 -1.70 6.45
CA GLU A 34 28.47 -0.83 7.63
C GLU A 34 29.31 -1.31 8.83
N ASN A 35 29.31 -2.62 9.08
CA ASN A 35 30.17 -3.21 10.13
C ASN A 35 31.67 -3.05 9.83
N ALA A 36 32.07 -3.09 8.56
CA ALA A 36 33.45 -2.83 8.17
C ALA A 36 33.86 -1.39 8.47
N ILE A 37 33.01 -0.39 8.16
CA ILE A 37 33.26 1.02 8.51
C ILE A 37 33.47 1.15 10.01
N LYS A 38 32.56 0.58 10.80
CA LYS A 38 32.63 0.66 12.26
C LYS A 38 33.96 0.09 12.80
N ARG A 39 34.32 -1.12 12.36
CA ARG A 39 35.57 -1.78 12.76
C ARG A 39 36.80 -1.00 12.37
N ASP A 40 36.83 -0.47 11.14
CA ASP A 40 38.01 0.25 10.64
C ASP A 40 38.11 1.63 11.28
N SER A 41 37.01 2.31 11.56
CA SER A 41 36.97 3.54 12.35
C SER A 41 37.50 3.34 13.77
N GLU A 42 37.09 2.25 14.45
CA GLU A 42 37.56 1.92 15.80
C GLU A 42 39.11 1.68 15.85
N LYS A 43 39.69 1.25 14.72
CA LYS A 43 41.14 1.04 14.56
C LYS A 43 41.88 2.26 14.02
N GLY A 44 41.19 3.36 13.76
CA GLY A 44 41.78 4.56 13.16
C GLY A 44 42.23 4.35 11.70
N LEU A 45 41.67 3.36 11.00
CA LEU A 45 41.98 3.09 9.60
C LEU A 45 41.10 3.96 8.66
N PRO A 46 41.54 4.22 7.43
CA PRO A 46 40.76 4.97 6.46
C PRO A 46 39.43 4.21 6.12
N THR A 47 38.30 4.90 6.12
CA THR A 47 36.98 4.33 5.86
C THR A 47 36.41 4.74 4.50
N GLN A 48 37.06 5.65 3.78
CA GLN A 48 36.54 6.31 2.59
C GLN A 48 36.11 5.33 1.48
N GLU A 49 36.89 4.29 1.24
CA GLU A 49 36.55 3.27 0.22
C GLU A 49 35.30 2.48 0.61
N THR A 50 35.19 2.11 1.89
CA THR A 50 34.03 1.38 2.42
C THR A 50 32.78 2.26 2.45
N GLU A 51 32.91 3.55 2.74
CA GLU A 51 31.81 4.53 2.65
C GLU A 51 31.30 4.69 1.22
N GLN A 52 32.20 4.75 0.23
CA GLN A 52 31.80 4.77 -1.19
C GLN A 52 31.02 3.51 -1.57
N ARG A 53 31.46 2.35 -1.05
CA ARG A 53 30.76 1.08 -1.28
C ARG A 53 29.37 1.07 -0.64
N VAL A 54 29.22 1.60 0.56
CA VAL A 54 27.91 1.75 1.22
C VAL A 54 27.00 2.66 0.39
N ASN A 55 27.51 3.80 -0.06
CA ASN A 55 26.74 4.72 -0.91
C ASN A 55 26.30 4.07 -2.24
N ALA A 56 27.17 3.27 -2.86
CA ALA A 56 26.82 2.50 -4.07
C ALA A 56 25.71 1.46 -3.76
N LEU A 57 25.81 0.75 -2.64
CA LEU A 57 24.80 -0.21 -2.23
C LEU A 57 23.41 0.44 -2.00
N TYR A 58 23.36 1.66 -1.46
CA TYR A 58 22.09 2.39 -1.33
C TYR A 58 21.44 2.68 -2.69
N LEU A 59 22.24 2.91 -3.74
CA LEU A 59 21.72 3.09 -5.10
C LEU A 59 21.28 1.77 -5.77
N GLU A 60 21.81 0.65 -5.28
CA GLU A 60 21.48 -0.71 -5.74
C GLU A 60 20.33 -1.36 -4.96
N GLU A 61 19.61 -0.61 -4.12
CA GLU A 61 18.49 -1.15 -3.37
C GLU A 61 17.47 -1.80 -4.31
N PRO A 62 17.11 -3.09 -4.12
CA PRO A 62 16.13 -3.75 -4.95
C PRO A 62 14.77 -3.05 -4.91
N LEU A 63 14.22 -2.78 -6.09
CA LEU A 63 12.91 -2.16 -6.18
C LEU A 63 11.82 -3.18 -5.94
N ALA A 64 10.95 -2.89 -4.99
CA ALA A 64 9.78 -3.74 -4.73
C ALA A 64 8.92 -3.85 -5.99
N PRO A 65 8.55 -5.07 -6.42
CA PRO A 65 7.65 -5.24 -7.55
C PRO A 65 6.32 -4.56 -7.25
N ARG A 66 5.79 -3.83 -8.21
CA ARG A 66 4.45 -3.26 -8.08
C ARG A 66 3.44 -4.40 -8.06
N GLY A 67 2.59 -4.45 -7.04
CA GLY A 67 1.52 -5.43 -6.99
C GLY A 67 0.63 -5.33 -8.22
N THR A 68 0.33 -6.47 -8.81
CA THR A 68 -0.54 -6.56 -10.01
C THR A 68 -2.02 -6.63 -9.65
N THR A 69 -2.34 -6.80 -8.36
CA THR A 69 -3.70 -6.81 -7.84
C THR A 69 -4.31 -5.42 -7.96
N PHE A 70 -5.31 -5.28 -8.83
CA PHE A 70 -6.06 -4.04 -9.02
C PHE A 70 -7.58 -4.24 -8.97
N LEU A 71 -8.06 -5.49 -8.94
CA LEU A 71 -9.46 -5.83 -8.71
C LEU A 71 -9.62 -6.27 -7.26
N LEU A 72 -10.56 -5.68 -6.57
CA LEU A 72 -10.84 -5.88 -5.16
C LEU A 72 -12.32 -6.17 -4.97
N GLU A 73 -12.65 -7.04 -4.03
CA GLU A 73 -14.03 -7.34 -3.62
C GLU A 73 -14.37 -6.67 -2.29
N ASP A 74 -13.36 -6.57 -1.43
CA ASP A 74 -13.45 -5.91 -0.13
C ASP A 74 -12.14 -5.20 0.18
N SER A 75 -12.21 -4.01 0.74
CA SER A 75 -11.05 -3.27 1.20
C SER A 75 -11.43 -2.12 2.13
N THR A 76 -10.63 -1.93 3.17
CA THR A 76 -10.70 -0.71 3.96
C THR A 76 -10.02 0.46 3.26
N PRO A 77 -10.37 1.72 3.53
CA PRO A 77 -9.67 2.89 2.99
C PRO A 77 -8.17 2.89 3.27
N GLU A 78 -7.75 2.44 4.44
CA GLU A 78 -6.33 2.28 4.79
C GLU A 78 -5.66 1.17 3.96
N GLY A 79 -6.39 0.08 3.70
CA GLY A 79 -5.95 -1.00 2.82
C GLY A 79 -5.74 -0.51 1.39
N LEU A 80 -6.68 0.29 0.86
CA LEU A 80 -6.59 0.94 -0.44
C LEU A 80 -5.38 1.87 -0.54
N ILE A 81 -5.15 2.70 0.48
CA ILE A 81 -3.99 3.60 0.53
C ILE A 81 -2.69 2.79 0.43
N LYS A 82 -2.54 1.73 1.22
CA LYS A 82 -1.35 0.88 1.19
C LYS A 82 -1.17 0.14 -0.13
N LEU A 83 -2.28 -0.37 -0.69
CA LEU A 83 -2.26 -1.06 -1.98
C LEU A 83 -1.80 -0.13 -3.09
N MET A 84 -2.39 1.07 -3.17
CA MET A 84 -2.11 2.04 -4.23
C MET A 84 -0.79 2.79 -4.04
N ASP A 85 -0.23 2.82 -2.83
CA ASP A 85 1.09 3.40 -2.58
C ASP A 85 2.17 2.62 -3.32
N LYS A 86 2.15 1.30 -3.19
CA LYS A 86 3.17 0.38 -3.74
C LYS A 86 2.71 -0.38 -4.98
N GLY A 87 1.43 -0.29 -5.33
CA GLY A 87 0.81 -1.07 -6.39
C GLY A 87 0.46 -0.28 -7.64
N HIS A 88 -0.57 -0.77 -8.33
CA HIS A 88 -1.07 -0.15 -9.54
C HIS A 88 -1.73 1.21 -9.24
N PRO A 89 -1.56 2.23 -10.09
CA PRO A 89 -2.12 3.56 -9.85
C PRO A 89 -3.66 3.63 -9.95
N THR A 90 -4.27 2.61 -10.54
CA THR A 90 -5.72 2.49 -10.67
C THR A 90 -6.18 1.16 -10.10
N SER A 91 -7.32 1.16 -9.41
CA SER A 91 -7.94 -0.05 -8.89
C SER A 91 -9.45 -0.02 -9.08
N GLY A 92 -10.06 -1.20 -9.09
CA GLY A 92 -11.51 -1.38 -9.12
C GLY A 92 -11.97 -2.13 -7.88
N LEU A 93 -12.95 -1.61 -7.17
CA LEU A 93 -13.65 -2.28 -6.08
C LEU A 93 -15.01 -2.74 -6.59
N PHE A 94 -15.17 -4.04 -6.74
CA PHE A 94 -16.35 -4.70 -7.27
C PHE A 94 -16.92 -5.62 -6.20
N SER A 95 -18.03 -5.24 -5.58
CA SER A 95 -18.65 -6.05 -4.54
C SER A 95 -20.12 -6.36 -4.90
N SER A 96 -20.47 -7.64 -4.81
CA SER A 96 -21.87 -8.08 -4.89
C SER A 96 -22.64 -7.83 -3.59
N GLU A 97 -21.93 -7.53 -2.50
CA GLU A 97 -22.48 -7.26 -1.17
C GLU A 97 -21.90 -5.98 -0.58
N ALA A 98 -22.32 -4.84 -1.12
CA ALA A 98 -21.83 -3.53 -0.67
C ALA A 98 -22.13 -3.25 0.82
N GLY A 99 -23.01 -4.00 1.44
CA GLY A 99 -23.24 -3.98 2.88
C GLY A 99 -21.96 -4.24 3.70
N ILE A 100 -21.05 -5.07 3.17
CA ILE A 100 -19.75 -5.34 3.78
C ILE A 100 -18.87 -4.09 3.69
N VAL A 101 -18.82 -3.44 2.52
CA VAL A 101 -18.01 -2.24 2.30
C VAL A 101 -18.49 -1.08 3.18
N PHE A 102 -19.80 -0.95 3.36
CA PHE A 102 -20.41 0.12 4.16
C PHE A 102 -20.60 -0.25 5.64
N GLY A 103 -20.73 -1.54 5.99
CA GLY A 103 -21.18 -1.99 7.30
C GLY A 103 -20.12 -2.55 8.23
N SER A 104 -19.08 -3.20 7.71
CA SER A 104 -18.16 -3.96 8.56
C SER A 104 -17.02 -3.15 9.20
N HIS A 105 -16.70 -1.98 8.66
CA HIS A 105 -15.47 -1.26 9.05
C HIS A 105 -15.69 0.17 9.53
N GLY A 106 -16.81 0.46 10.19
CA GLY A 106 -16.91 1.71 10.89
C GLY A 106 -18.07 2.62 10.50
N MET A 107 -19.27 2.09 10.60
CA MET A 107 -20.49 2.91 10.63
C MET A 107 -20.73 3.56 12.01
N ALA A 108 -19.76 3.57 12.92
CA ALA A 108 -19.71 4.62 13.91
C ALA A 108 -19.56 5.95 13.16
N SER A 109 -20.44 6.91 13.38
CA SER A 109 -20.64 8.13 12.59
C SER A 109 -19.37 8.83 12.09
N ASP A 110 -18.36 8.96 12.93
CA ASP A 110 -17.11 9.66 12.63
C ASP A 110 -16.17 8.88 11.68
N SER A 111 -16.24 7.56 11.69
CA SER A 111 -15.44 6.71 10.81
C SER A 111 -16.03 6.66 9.41
N ALA A 112 -17.36 6.61 9.29
CA ALA A 112 -18.07 6.55 8.02
C ALA A 112 -17.77 7.79 7.17
N MET A 113 -17.86 9.00 7.74
CA MET A 113 -17.56 10.24 7.02
C MET A 113 -16.11 10.30 6.54
N ARG A 114 -15.15 9.87 7.37
CA ARG A 114 -13.73 9.80 6.99
C ARG A 114 -13.48 8.82 5.86
N ASN A 115 -14.11 7.66 5.91
CA ASN A 115 -14.00 6.62 4.90
C ASN A 115 -14.58 7.09 3.56
N MET A 116 -15.75 7.71 3.58
CA MET A 116 -16.39 8.30 2.40
C MET A 116 -15.54 9.41 1.78
N ALA A 117 -14.98 10.30 2.59
CA ALA A 117 -14.08 11.35 2.12
C ALA A 117 -12.83 10.79 1.43
N THR A 118 -12.28 9.69 1.93
CA THR A 118 -11.14 9.02 1.30
C THR A 118 -11.53 8.36 -0.02
N LEU A 119 -12.67 7.68 -0.09
CA LEU A 119 -13.18 7.08 -1.32
C LEU A 119 -13.49 8.13 -2.38
N ASN A 120 -14.07 9.27 -2.01
CA ASN A 120 -14.31 10.40 -2.92
C ASN A 120 -13.00 10.93 -3.51
N LYS A 121 -11.96 11.11 -2.70
CA LYS A 121 -10.64 11.54 -3.21
C LYS A 121 -10.06 10.55 -4.22
N PHE A 122 -10.22 9.26 -3.99
CA PHE A 122 -9.80 8.25 -4.97
C PHE A 122 -10.63 8.31 -6.25
N TRP A 123 -11.94 8.53 -6.13
CA TRP A 123 -12.85 8.67 -7.26
C TRP A 123 -12.47 9.88 -8.13
N ASP A 124 -12.23 11.02 -7.51
CA ASP A 124 -11.87 12.28 -8.18
C ASP A 124 -10.41 12.26 -8.68
N GLY A 125 -9.57 11.38 -8.15
CA GLY A 125 -8.14 11.34 -8.43
C GLY A 125 -7.35 12.41 -7.70
N ASP A 126 -7.90 12.92 -6.61
CA ASP A 126 -7.28 13.92 -5.76
C ASP A 126 -6.07 13.38 -5.01
N ALA A 127 -5.17 14.28 -4.61
CA ALA A 127 -4.03 13.92 -3.78
C ALA A 127 -4.49 13.49 -2.37
N ILE A 128 -4.03 12.32 -1.94
CA ILE A 128 -4.28 11.79 -0.60
C ILE A 128 -3.00 11.86 0.20
N ARG A 129 -3.01 12.67 1.25
CA ARG A 129 -1.89 12.78 2.19
C ARG A 129 -2.30 12.16 3.53
N VAL A 130 -1.55 11.16 3.95
CA VAL A 130 -1.69 10.52 5.27
C VAL A 130 -0.45 10.82 6.08
N THR A 131 -0.62 11.48 7.21
CA THR A 131 0.47 11.78 8.14
C THR A 131 0.26 10.93 9.40
N ARG A 132 1.31 10.28 9.84
CA ARG A 132 1.35 9.46 11.06
C ARG A 132 2.48 9.95 11.96
N SER A 133 2.43 9.61 13.23
CA SER A 133 3.48 9.93 14.19
C SER A 133 4.84 9.35 13.82
N GLU A 134 4.85 8.19 13.17
CA GLU A 134 6.05 7.57 12.61
C GLU A 134 6.29 8.10 11.19
N VAL A 135 7.42 8.76 10.98
CA VAL A 135 7.76 9.43 9.69
C VAL A 135 7.74 8.47 8.50
N ASN A 136 8.18 7.23 8.69
CA ASN A 136 8.19 6.19 7.67
C ASN A 136 6.79 5.65 7.28
N LYS A 137 5.74 6.07 8.00
CA LYS A 137 4.33 5.76 7.69
C LYS A 137 3.57 6.91 7.01
N ASN A 138 4.28 7.99 6.68
CA ASN A 138 3.68 9.07 5.91
C ASN A 138 3.55 8.66 4.45
N VAL A 139 2.39 8.92 3.88
CA VAL A 139 2.07 8.56 2.49
C VAL A 139 1.54 9.78 1.76
N LEU A 140 2.02 10.01 0.56
CA LEU A 140 1.47 10.99 -0.39
C LEU A 140 1.15 10.27 -1.70
N LEU A 141 -0.13 10.04 -1.95
CA LEU A 141 -0.62 9.48 -3.19
C LEU A 141 -1.05 10.61 -4.14
N THR A 142 -0.56 10.56 -5.36
CA THR A 142 -0.98 11.45 -6.45
C THR A 142 -1.29 10.63 -7.69
N GLY A 143 -2.27 11.07 -8.49
CA GLY A 143 -2.65 10.39 -9.72
C GLY A 143 -3.19 8.97 -9.49
N ARG A 144 -3.87 8.73 -8.37
CA ARG A 144 -4.51 7.45 -8.05
C ARG A 144 -6.00 7.54 -8.30
N ARG A 145 -6.59 6.50 -8.89
CA ARG A 145 -8.03 6.45 -9.18
C ARG A 145 -8.63 5.12 -8.78
N LEU A 146 -9.86 5.19 -8.25
CA LEU A 146 -10.66 4.04 -7.88
C LEU A 146 -11.96 4.02 -8.69
N THR A 147 -12.26 2.88 -9.30
CA THR A 147 -13.59 2.60 -9.85
C THR A 147 -14.37 1.79 -8.83
N LEU A 148 -15.62 2.17 -8.59
CA LEU A 148 -16.54 1.48 -7.67
C LEU A 148 -17.69 0.88 -8.45
N SER A 149 -17.95 -0.42 -8.24
CA SER A 149 -19.13 -1.12 -8.72
C SER A 149 -19.69 -1.96 -7.58
N LEU A 150 -20.77 -1.49 -6.98
CA LEU A 150 -21.29 -2.02 -5.72
C LEU A 150 -22.76 -2.43 -5.92
N ALA A 151 -23.06 -3.72 -5.78
CA ALA A 151 -24.44 -4.18 -5.68
C ALA A 151 -24.86 -4.20 -4.21
N VAL A 152 -26.05 -3.71 -3.94
CA VAL A 152 -26.55 -3.55 -2.57
C VAL A 152 -28.03 -3.86 -2.50
N GLN A 153 -28.46 -4.50 -1.43
CA GLN A 153 -29.88 -4.74 -1.18
C GLN A 153 -30.60 -3.43 -0.78
N ALA A 154 -31.82 -3.26 -1.25
CA ALA A 154 -32.61 -2.05 -0.98
C ALA A 154 -32.81 -1.79 0.53
N SER A 155 -32.92 -2.83 1.35
CA SER A 155 -32.96 -2.74 2.80
C SER A 155 -31.71 -2.11 3.40
N THR A 156 -30.53 -2.50 2.90
CA THR A 156 -29.24 -1.97 3.35
C THR A 156 -29.08 -0.50 2.96
N VAL A 157 -29.49 -0.13 1.75
CA VAL A 157 -29.49 1.29 1.31
C VAL A 157 -30.38 2.14 2.21
N ARG A 158 -31.60 1.66 2.51
CA ARG A 158 -32.52 2.37 3.40
C ARG A 158 -31.93 2.55 4.80
N ALA A 159 -31.41 1.47 5.38
CA ALA A 159 -30.76 1.53 6.70
C ALA A 159 -29.60 2.50 6.74
N PHE A 160 -28.79 2.56 5.68
CA PHE A 160 -27.68 3.51 5.54
C PHE A 160 -28.19 4.96 5.56
N PHE A 161 -29.18 5.29 4.75
CA PHE A 161 -29.73 6.65 4.70
C PHE A 161 -30.56 7.03 5.93
N ASP A 162 -31.22 6.07 6.57
CA ASP A 162 -31.97 6.31 7.80
C ASP A 162 -31.03 6.50 8.99
N GLY A 163 -29.92 5.77 9.04
CA GLY A 163 -28.87 5.95 10.04
C GLY A 163 -28.08 7.25 9.89
N SER A 164 -27.99 7.79 8.67
CA SER A 164 -27.30 9.05 8.38
C SER A 164 -28.13 10.32 8.68
N LYS A 165 -29.43 10.18 8.97
CA LYS A 165 -30.29 11.31 9.34
C LYS A 165 -29.96 11.95 10.69
N GLY A 166 -29.03 11.40 11.44
CA GLY A 166 -28.50 11.93 12.69
C GLY A 166 -27.10 12.57 12.56
N LEU A 167 -26.60 12.72 11.34
CA LEU A 167 -25.36 13.42 11.00
C LEU A 167 -25.72 14.83 10.41
#